data_a6ba52d07868ec675c4e02d5b3ff79b0
#
_entry.id   a6ba52d07868ec675c4e02d5b3ff79b0
#
_cell.length_a   1.000
_cell.length_b   1.000
_cell.length_c   1.000
_cell.angle_alpha   90.00
_cell.angle_beta   90.00
_cell.angle_gamma   90.00
#
_symmetry.space_group_name_H-M   'P 1'
#
loop_
_entity.id
_entity.type
_entity.pdbx_description
1 polymer ?
#
loop_
_entity_poly.entity_id
_entity_poly.type
_entity_poly.pdbx_seq_one_letter_code
_entity_poly.pdbx_strand_id
1 'polypeptide(L)'
;MKILVTGATGYIGKRLIPLLIQNEHQVICCVRDKLRADESYKNESLIEIIEADFLKPETLKNIPKDIDVAYYLIHSMSNSSKDFESLEEKCAKNFKTCLETTKVKQVIYLSGITNEEELSKHLRSRQNVEKILESKHYATTIFKAGIIVGSGSSSFEIIRDLVEKLPFMIAPKWLNTKTQPLAVRDVLAFLSGAAGHNKLYNKTYDVFGPEVLTYKQLLLQFAEVRNLKRYILTVPVMTPKLSSYWLYFVTSTSYKLATSLVDSMGVQIIGKPSNINEILKVSPLTYKQAVSLAFEKIEQNSIISSWKDSMVSSGRLPNNLHKYVNVPKYGCFKDYKERPVENPKKTIDKIWAIGGKNGWYYGSFLWRIRGYIDKAVGGIGLRRGRTNPTELHAGDALDFWRVIFADKTQQKLLLYAEMRLPGEAWLEFKIEEGVLKQTATFRPRGLWGRLYWYSVLPFHGFIFKGMITKLSKTQ
;
A
#
# COMPACT_ATOMS: atom_id res chain seq x y z
N MET A 1 25.28 10.29 8.22
CA MET A 1 25.55 9.16 7.30
C MET A 1 24.75 9.35 6.03
N LYS A 2 25.23 8.80 4.91
CA LYS A 2 24.50 8.76 3.63
C LYS A 2 23.78 7.43 3.49
N ILE A 3 22.45 7.45 3.50
CA ILE A 3 21.60 6.26 3.64
C ILE A 3 20.74 6.06 2.41
N LEU A 4 20.87 4.92 1.73
CA LEU A 4 19.99 4.51 0.63
C LEU A 4 18.75 3.82 1.19
N VAL A 5 17.56 4.30 0.82
CA VAL A 5 16.29 3.67 1.17
C VAL A 5 15.61 3.14 -0.08
N THR A 6 15.61 1.82 -0.28
CA THR A 6 14.79 1.19 -1.33
C THR A 6 13.37 0.98 -0.81
N GLY A 7 12.38 0.94 -1.71
CA GLY A 7 10.99 0.90 -1.27
C GLY A 7 10.53 2.19 -0.58
N ALA A 8 11.16 3.32 -0.86
CA ALA A 8 10.90 4.63 -0.27
C ALA A 8 9.43 5.09 -0.36
N THR A 9 8.70 4.65 -1.39
CA THR A 9 7.25 4.93 -1.57
C THR A 9 6.34 3.90 -0.89
N GLY A 10 6.90 2.89 -0.23
CA GLY A 10 6.16 1.83 0.47
C GLY A 10 5.69 2.24 1.86
N TYR A 11 4.91 1.36 2.51
CA TYR A 11 4.33 1.60 3.83
C TYR A 11 5.38 1.90 4.91
N ILE A 12 6.45 1.12 4.98
CA ILE A 12 7.54 1.30 5.95
C ILE A 12 8.47 2.42 5.49
N GLY A 13 8.88 2.44 4.21
CA GLY A 13 9.84 3.42 3.69
C GLY A 13 9.39 4.87 3.91
N LYS A 14 8.16 5.21 3.54
CA LYS A 14 7.60 6.57 3.76
C LYS A 14 7.61 7.01 5.23
N ARG A 15 7.51 6.08 6.17
CA ARG A 15 7.52 6.37 7.61
C ARG A 15 8.91 6.41 8.21
N LEU A 16 9.85 5.66 7.63
CA LEU A 16 11.23 5.60 8.07
C LEU A 16 12.00 6.86 7.68
N ILE A 17 11.79 7.37 6.46
CA ILE A 17 12.52 8.53 5.92
C ILE A 17 12.48 9.75 6.86
N PRO A 18 11.33 10.22 7.39
CA PRO A 18 11.30 11.35 8.31
C PRO A 18 12.13 11.12 9.59
N LEU A 19 12.17 9.88 10.10
CA LEU A 19 12.98 9.56 11.29
C LEU A 19 14.48 9.59 11.01
N LEU A 20 14.88 9.14 9.81
CA LEU A 20 16.29 9.22 9.39
C LEU A 20 16.74 10.67 9.23
N ILE A 21 15.88 11.54 8.70
CA ILE A 21 16.13 12.98 8.57
C ILE A 21 16.23 13.63 9.95
N GLN A 22 15.30 13.29 10.86
CA GLN A 22 15.32 13.79 12.24
C GLN A 22 16.62 13.42 12.97
N ASN A 23 17.25 12.31 12.59
CA ASN A 23 18.57 11.89 13.06
C ASN A 23 19.73 12.48 12.23
N GLU A 24 19.48 13.54 11.46
CA GLU A 24 20.47 14.28 10.65
C GLU A 24 21.19 13.42 9.60
N HIS A 25 20.51 12.41 9.04
CA HIS A 25 21.07 11.59 7.98
C HIS A 25 20.70 12.14 6.60
N GLN A 26 21.63 12.07 5.66
CA GLN A 26 21.36 12.31 4.25
C GLN A 26 20.69 11.05 3.67
N VAL A 27 19.48 11.20 3.12
CA VAL A 27 18.65 10.07 2.66
C VAL A 27 18.52 10.07 1.15
N ILE A 28 18.93 8.98 0.52
CA ILE A 28 18.73 8.73 -0.91
C ILE A 28 17.48 7.87 -1.05
N CYS A 29 16.39 8.48 -1.51
CA CYS A 29 15.12 7.81 -1.77
C CYS A 29 15.16 7.14 -3.14
N CYS A 30 15.33 5.82 -3.15
CA CYS A 30 15.30 5.03 -4.38
C CYS A 30 13.86 4.70 -4.77
N VAL A 31 13.40 5.21 -5.91
CA VAL A 31 12.04 5.03 -6.44
C VAL A 31 12.09 4.51 -7.87
N ARG A 32 11.07 3.76 -8.29
CA ARG A 32 10.92 3.28 -9.68
C ARG A 32 10.32 4.34 -10.62
N ASP A 33 9.71 5.37 -10.03
CA ASP A 33 9.03 6.44 -10.74
C ASP A 33 9.03 7.67 -9.83
N LYS A 34 9.72 8.73 -10.23
CA LYS A 34 9.87 9.97 -9.46
C LYS A 34 8.55 10.66 -9.16
N LEU A 35 7.51 10.48 -10.00
CA LEU A 35 6.17 11.02 -9.78
C LEU A 35 5.47 10.42 -8.54
N ARG A 36 5.99 9.33 -8.00
CA ARG A 36 5.49 8.67 -6.78
C ARG A 36 6.20 9.12 -5.52
N ALA A 37 7.29 9.86 -5.65
CA ALA A 37 7.94 10.44 -4.49
C ALA A 37 7.02 11.50 -3.86
N ASP A 38 7.05 11.60 -2.54
CA ASP A 38 6.30 12.61 -1.82
C ASP A 38 6.80 13.99 -2.23
N GLU A 39 5.88 14.92 -2.53
CA GLU A 39 6.27 16.28 -2.96
C GLU A 39 7.02 17.04 -1.87
N SER A 40 6.73 16.77 -0.59
CA SER A 40 7.43 17.36 0.54
C SER A 40 8.94 17.05 0.50
N TYR A 41 9.33 15.91 -0.08
CA TYR A 41 10.75 15.52 -0.21
C TYR A 41 11.54 16.37 -1.19
N LYS A 42 10.89 17.05 -2.14
CA LYS A 42 11.57 17.90 -3.11
C LYS A 42 12.20 19.15 -2.49
N ASN A 43 11.66 19.60 -1.36
CA ASN A 43 12.10 20.82 -0.66
C ASN A 43 12.98 20.52 0.55
N GLU A 44 13.29 19.24 0.81
CA GLU A 44 14.07 18.81 1.96
C GLU A 44 15.54 18.62 1.55
N SER A 45 16.44 19.44 2.12
CA SER A 45 17.86 19.47 1.74
C SER A 45 18.62 18.18 2.02
N LEU A 46 18.12 17.38 2.96
CA LEU A 46 18.70 16.08 3.33
C LEU A 46 18.20 14.93 2.47
N ILE A 47 17.28 15.17 1.51
CA ILE A 47 16.71 14.13 0.65
C ILE A 47 17.19 14.29 -0.80
N GLU A 48 17.71 13.20 -1.33
CA GLU A 48 17.94 13.02 -2.77
C GLU A 48 16.99 11.95 -3.32
N ILE A 49 16.27 12.26 -4.41
CA ILE A 49 15.36 11.29 -5.06
C ILE A 49 16.02 10.78 -6.32
N ILE A 50 16.30 9.47 -6.35
CA ILE A 50 16.85 8.80 -7.54
C ILE A 50 15.85 7.82 -8.13
N GLU A 51 15.86 7.68 -9.47
CA GLU A 51 15.08 6.66 -10.17
C GLU A 51 15.96 5.44 -10.44
N ALA A 52 15.60 4.31 -9.81
CA ALA A 52 16.26 3.02 -10.04
C ALA A 52 15.25 1.88 -9.88
N ASP A 53 15.24 0.98 -10.87
CA ASP A 53 14.42 -0.24 -10.90
C ASP A 53 15.33 -1.47 -10.85
N PHE A 54 15.29 -2.22 -9.76
CA PHE A 54 16.13 -3.40 -9.56
C PHE A 54 15.81 -4.56 -10.51
N LEU A 55 14.73 -4.47 -11.30
CA LEU A 55 14.48 -5.37 -12.43
C LEU A 55 15.19 -4.91 -13.72
N LYS A 56 15.72 -3.68 -13.74
CA LYS A 56 16.38 -3.03 -14.87
C LYS A 56 17.80 -2.59 -14.47
N PRO A 57 18.81 -3.46 -14.60
CA PRO A 57 20.18 -3.18 -14.15
C PRO A 57 20.78 -1.88 -14.69
N GLU A 58 20.39 -1.48 -15.90
CA GLU A 58 20.83 -0.24 -16.54
C GLU A 58 20.48 1.04 -15.78
N THR A 59 19.44 0.99 -14.92
CA THR A 59 19.00 2.13 -14.09
C THR A 59 19.81 2.26 -12.80
N LEU A 60 20.51 1.20 -12.39
CA LEU A 60 21.23 1.14 -11.11
C LEU A 60 22.49 2.00 -11.07
N LYS A 61 22.97 2.45 -12.24
CA LYS A 61 24.06 3.43 -12.34
C LYS A 61 23.77 4.77 -11.64
N ASN A 62 22.48 5.06 -11.42
CA ASN A 62 22.04 6.27 -10.71
C ASN A 62 22.27 6.18 -9.18
N ILE A 63 22.66 5.01 -8.66
CA ILE A 63 22.91 4.81 -7.23
C ILE A 63 24.33 5.34 -6.92
N PRO A 64 24.46 6.31 -5.99
CA PRO A 64 25.76 6.85 -5.58
C PRO A 64 26.68 5.78 -5.00
N LYS A 65 27.98 5.97 -5.16
CA LYS A 65 29.01 5.03 -4.69
C LYS A 65 29.42 5.23 -3.22
N ASP A 66 29.11 6.38 -2.65
CA ASP A 66 29.52 6.86 -1.32
C ASP A 66 28.45 6.62 -0.23
N ILE A 67 27.66 5.56 -0.37
CA ILE A 67 26.62 5.16 0.59
C ILE A 67 27.27 4.50 1.80
N ASP A 68 26.81 4.86 3.03
CA ASP A 68 27.24 4.21 4.28
C ASP A 68 26.34 3.03 4.66
N VAL A 69 25.01 3.21 4.55
CA VAL A 69 23.97 2.23 4.94
C VAL A 69 22.92 2.13 3.87
N ALA A 70 22.41 0.91 3.63
CA ALA A 70 21.32 0.70 2.69
C ALA A 70 20.18 -0.10 3.35
N TYR A 71 18.93 0.37 3.18
CA TYR A 71 17.73 -0.36 3.57
C TYR A 71 17.13 -1.10 2.37
N TYR A 72 16.96 -2.41 2.51
CA TYR A 72 16.22 -3.20 1.56
C TYR A 72 14.77 -3.39 2.05
N LEU A 73 13.86 -2.53 1.56
CA LEU A 73 12.43 -2.56 1.93
C LEU A 73 11.53 -2.88 0.73
N ILE A 74 12.11 -3.46 -0.33
CA ILE A 74 11.36 -3.91 -1.50
C ILE A 74 10.61 -5.17 -1.14
N HIS A 75 9.29 -5.16 -1.40
CA HIS A 75 8.44 -6.29 -1.20
C HIS A 75 7.29 -6.32 -2.20
N SER A 76 7.09 -7.45 -2.85
CA SER A 76 6.17 -7.59 -3.97
C SER A 76 4.98 -8.52 -3.67
N MET A 77 4.37 -8.45 -2.47
CA MET A 77 3.26 -9.34 -2.03
C MET A 77 2.08 -9.47 -3.01
N SER A 78 1.94 -8.58 -3.95
CA SER A 78 0.75 -8.50 -4.79
C SER A 78 1.06 -8.53 -6.28
N ASN A 79 2.28 -8.87 -6.70
CA ASN A 79 2.54 -9.15 -8.10
C ASN A 79 1.77 -10.40 -8.53
N SER A 80 1.01 -10.24 -9.59
CA SER A 80 0.09 -11.26 -10.10
C SER A 80 0.75 -12.38 -10.89
N SER A 81 2.08 -12.39 -10.97
CA SER A 81 2.81 -13.39 -11.73
C SER A 81 2.98 -14.69 -10.95
N LYS A 82 2.91 -15.81 -11.64
CA LYS A 82 3.33 -17.11 -11.13
C LYS A 82 4.82 -17.10 -10.72
N ASP A 83 5.54 -16.05 -11.13
CA ASP A 83 6.99 -15.86 -11.01
C ASP A 83 7.37 -14.86 -9.89
N PHE A 84 6.51 -14.67 -8.88
CA PHE A 84 6.76 -13.75 -7.77
C PHE A 84 8.12 -14.00 -7.09
N GLU A 85 8.43 -15.27 -6.79
CA GLU A 85 9.68 -15.68 -6.13
C GLU A 85 10.89 -15.32 -7.00
N SER A 86 10.82 -15.58 -8.31
CA SER A 86 11.90 -15.27 -9.25
C SER A 86 12.15 -13.77 -9.40
N LEU A 87 11.10 -12.96 -9.34
CA LEU A 87 11.23 -11.49 -9.41
C LEU A 87 11.86 -10.93 -8.13
N GLU A 88 11.48 -11.42 -6.94
CA GLU A 88 12.11 -11.01 -5.68
C GLU A 88 13.58 -11.42 -5.65
N GLU A 89 13.89 -12.63 -6.06
CA GLU A 89 15.25 -13.13 -6.19
C GLU A 89 16.09 -12.26 -7.13
N LYS A 90 15.57 -11.94 -8.33
CA LYS A 90 16.25 -11.07 -9.29
C LYS A 90 16.50 -9.66 -8.73
N CYS A 91 15.51 -9.07 -8.07
CA CYS A 91 15.67 -7.77 -7.42
C CYS A 91 16.76 -7.80 -6.34
N ALA A 92 16.78 -8.82 -5.49
CA ALA A 92 17.76 -8.96 -4.42
C ALA A 92 19.18 -9.18 -4.97
N LYS A 93 19.34 -10.01 -6.00
CA LYS A 93 20.64 -10.24 -6.68
C LYS A 93 21.18 -8.95 -7.30
N ASN A 94 20.35 -8.21 -8.06
CA ASN A 94 20.75 -6.97 -8.68
C ASN A 94 21.08 -5.89 -7.64
N PHE A 95 20.33 -5.82 -6.53
CA PHE A 95 20.62 -4.93 -5.41
C PHE A 95 21.99 -5.26 -4.80
N LYS A 96 22.25 -6.52 -4.45
CA LYS A 96 23.54 -6.98 -3.92
C LYS A 96 24.68 -6.61 -4.84
N THR A 97 24.61 -7.02 -6.12
CA THR A 97 25.67 -6.75 -7.11
C THR A 97 25.95 -5.25 -7.25
N CYS A 98 24.90 -4.41 -7.22
CA CYS A 98 25.07 -2.97 -7.26
C CYS A 98 25.79 -2.46 -6.01
N LEU A 99 25.39 -2.89 -4.81
CA LEU A 99 25.98 -2.41 -3.57
C LEU A 99 27.43 -2.86 -3.37
N GLU A 100 27.79 -4.04 -3.85
CA GLU A 100 29.18 -4.53 -3.82
C GLU A 100 30.17 -3.65 -4.62
N THR A 101 29.64 -2.76 -5.47
CA THR A 101 30.44 -1.73 -6.17
C THR A 101 30.45 -0.37 -5.46
N THR A 102 29.90 -0.25 -4.25
CA THR A 102 29.80 0.97 -3.46
C THR A 102 30.66 0.88 -2.19
N LYS A 103 30.66 1.95 -1.38
CA LYS A 103 31.33 1.99 -0.08
C LYS A 103 30.42 1.60 1.09
N VAL A 104 29.27 0.98 0.81
CA VAL A 104 28.29 0.60 1.82
C VAL A 104 28.90 -0.32 2.88
N LYS A 105 28.64 -0.02 4.15
CA LYS A 105 29.14 -0.81 5.31
C LYS A 105 28.09 -1.72 5.88
N GLN A 106 26.81 -1.36 5.75
CA GLN A 106 25.70 -2.11 6.34
C GLN A 106 24.50 -2.13 5.41
N VAL A 107 23.89 -3.31 5.29
CA VAL A 107 22.58 -3.51 4.66
C VAL A 107 21.58 -3.95 5.73
N ILE A 108 20.47 -3.23 5.85
CA ILE A 108 19.40 -3.52 6.80
C ILE A 108 18.20 -4.05 6.03
N TYR A 109 17.71 -5.23 6.41
CA TYR A 109 16.58 -5.90 5.78
C TYR A 109 15.45 -6.17 6.78
N LEU A 110 14.21 -5.83 6.42
CA LEU A 110 13.00 -6.18 7.17
C LEU A 110 12.33 -7.38 6.52
N SER A 111 12.42 -8.52 7.20
CA SER A 111 11.88 -9.81 6.77
C SER A 111 10.67 -10.25 7.59
N GLY A 112 10.17 -11.45 7.36
CA GLY A 112 9.13 -12.10 8.16
C GLY A 112 9.70 -13.18 9.08
N ILE A 113 9.06 -13.43 10.22
CA ILE A 113 9.42 -14.52 11.14
C ILE A 113 9.18 -15.87 10.43
N THR A 114 10.19 -16.73 10.43
CA THR A 114 10.22 -18.02 9.71
C THR A 114 10.63 -19.15 10.65
N ASN A 115 9.84 -19.40 11.70
CA ASN A 115 10.22 -20.34 12.77
C ASN A 115 9.70 -21.78 12.60
N GLU A 116 8.90 -22.06 11.57
CA GLU A 116 8.35 -23.40 11.33
C GLU A 116 9.00 -24.09 10.11
N GLU A 117 8.97 -25.42 10.10
CA GLU A 117 9.50 -26.24 9.00
C GLU A 117 8.68 -26.08 7.71
N GLU A 118 7.36 -25.92 7.84
CA GLU A 118 6.46 -25.65 6.71
C GLU A 118 6.19 -24.15 6.54
N LEU A 119 6.99 -23.51 5.71
CA LEU A 119 6.83 -22.09 5.37
C LEU A 119 5.82 -21.90 4.24
N SER A 120 4.98 -20.88 4.35
CA SER A 120 4.21 -20.39 3.20
C SER A 120 5.16 -19.97 2.08
N LYS A 121 4.72 -20.03 0.83
CA LYS A 121 5.52 -19.59 -0.34
C LYS A 121 6.11 -18.19 -0.12
N HIS A 122 5.34 -17.30 0.48
CA HIS A 122 5.75 -15.96 0.80
C HIS A 122 6.89 -15.88 1.82
N LEU A 123 6.83 -16.63 2.91
CA LEU A 123 7.90 -16.68 3.91
C LEU A 123 9.16 -17.35 3.36
N ARG A 124 9.01 -18.33 2.50
CA ARG A 124 10.14 -18.98 1.80
C ARG A 124 10.88 -18.01 0.88
N SER A 125 10.14 -17.19 0.12
CA SER A 125 10.74 -16.15 -0.73
C SER A 125 11.57 -15.16 0.12
N ARG A 126 11.05 -14.74 1.27
CA ARG A 126 11.78 -13.85 2.17
C ARG A 126 13.05 -14.46 2.73
N GLN A 127 13.01 -15.72 3.13
CA GLN A 127 14.18 -16.45 3.58
C GLN A 127 15.24 -16.58 2.47
N ASN A 128 14.80 -16.77 1.22
CA ASN A 128 15.72 -16.77 0.08
C ASN A 128 16.40 -15.40 -0.11
N VAL A 129 15.64 -14.32 0.00
CA VAL A 129 16.19 -12.94 -0.06
C VAL A 129 17.21 -12.71 1.06
N GLU A 130 16.97 -13.19 2.29
CA GLU A 130 17.94 -13.09 3.39
C GLU A 130 19.31 -13.67 2.98
N LYS A 131 19.30 -14.90 2.45
CA LYS A 131 20.54 -15.59 1.98
C LYS A 131 21.24 -14.84 0.83
N ILE A 132 20.45 -14.28 -0.11
CA ILE A 132 20.99 -13.54 -1.25
C ILE A 132 21.70 -12.27 -0.79
N LEU A 133 21.13 -11.55 0.21
CA LEU A 133 21.69 -10.30 0.70
C LEU A 133 22.99 -10.47 1.52
N GLU A 134 23.34 -11.67 1.94
CA GLU A 134 24.61 -11.92 2.60
C GLU A 134 25.77 -11.59 1.66
N SER A 135 26.77 -10.83 2.14
CA SER A 135 27.95 -10.41 1.37
C SER A 135 29.19 -10.35 2.25
N LYS A 136 30.36 -10.43 1.62
CA LYS A 136 31.66 -10.17 2.27
C LYS A 136 32.06 -8.70 2.21
N HIS A 137 31.38 -7.87 1.39
CA HIS A 137 31.70 -6.47 1.19
C HIS A 137 31.02 -5.54 2.20
N TYR A 138 29.92 -5.98 2.83
CA TYR A 138 29.19 -5.22 3.83
C TYR A 138 28.59 -6.17 4.88
N ALA A 139 28.28 -5.63 6.03
CA ALA A 139 27.57 -6.38 7.07
C ALA A 139 26.06 -6.36 6.83
N THR A 140 25.36 -7.45 7.12
CA THR A 140 23.89 -7.51 7.08
C THR A 140 23.30 -7.39 8.48
N THR A 141 22.19 -6.67 8.61
CA THR A 141 21.34 -6.67 9.82
C THR A 141 19.92 -7.02 9.39
N ILE A 142 19.40 -8.13 9.90
CA ILE A 142 18.09 -8.65 9.49
C ILE A 142 17.13 -8.58 10.66
N PHE A 143 16.02 -7.87 10.50
CA PHE A 143 14.90 -7.90 11.43
C PHE A 143 13.78 -8.76 10.85
N LYS A 144 13.30 -9.72 11.63
CA LYS A 144 12.16 -10.56 11.28
C LYS A 144 10.96 -10.13 12.13
N ALA A 145 9.92 -9.65 11.48
CA ALA A 145 8.70 -9.23 12.14
C ALA A 145 7.52 -10.12 11.74
N GLY A 146 6.57 -10.30 12.65
CA GLY A 146 5.28 -10.90 12.37
C GLY A 146 4.29 -9.86 11.81
N ILE A 147 3.09 -9.84 12.38
CA ILE A 147 2.05 -8.87 12.01
C ILE A 147 2.44 -7.46 12.46
N ILE A 148 2.54 -6.53 11.52
CA ILE A 148 2.79 -5.12 11.81
C ILE A 148 1.45 -4.38 11.94
N VAL A 149 1.22 -3.76 13.09
CA VAL A 149 0.00 -3.05 13.46
C VAL A 149 0.21 -1.54 13.40
N GLY A 150 -0.61 -0.87 12.61
CA GLY A 150 -0.59 0.59 12.49
C GLY A 150 -1.53 1.08 11.40
N SER A 151 -1.93 2.35 11.47
CA SER A 151 -2.83 2.97 10.50
C SER A 151 -2.32 2.76 9.08
N GLY A 152 -3.18 2.22 8.20
CA GLY A 152 -2.84 1.94 6.80
C GLY A 152 -2.01 0.68 6.56
N SER A 153 -1.63 -0.13 7.57
CA SER A 153 -1.06 -1.45 7.30
C SER A 153 -2.14 -2.42 6.81
N SER A 154 -1.76 -3.40 6.00
CA SER A 154 -2.72 -4.38 5.47
C SER A 154 -3.42 -5.16 6.58
N SER A 155 -2.67 -5.61 7.57
CA SER A 155 -3.20 -6.37 8.71
C SER A 155 -4.19 -5.55 9.54
N PHE A 156 -3.85 -4.30 9.84
CA PHE A 156 -4.73 -3.39 10.59
C PHE A 156 -6.03 -3.10 9.83
N GLU A 157 -5.93 -2.77 8.54
CA GLU A 157 -7.11 -2.44 7.73
C GLU A 157 -8.04 -3.65 7.51
N ILE A 158 -7.49 -4.85 7.43
CA ILE A 158 -8.27 -6.09 7.34
C ILE A 158 -9.02 -6.35 8.65
N ILE A 159 -8.30 -6.28 9.78
CA ILE A 159 -8.90 -6.44 11.10
C ILE A 159 -9.99 -5.40 11.32
N ARG A 160 -9.72 -4.14 11.00
CA ARG A 160 -10.67 -3.05 11.06
C ARG A 160 -11.93 -3.33 10.22
N ASP A 161 -11.75 -3.70 8.95
CA ASP A 161 -12.86 -4.03 8.06
C ASP A 161 -13.74 -5.17 8.60
N LEU A 162 -13.13 -6.21 9.17
CA LEU A 162 -13.86 -7.33 9.78
C LEU A 162 -14.63 -6.88 11.01
N VAL A 163 -13.95 -6.19 11.93
CA VAL A 163 -14.53 -5.81 13.22
C VAL A 163 -15.59 -4.72 13.06
N GLU A 164 -15.36 -3.70 12.23
CA GLU A 164 -16.32 -2.60 12.07
C GLU A 164 -17.57 -3.02 11.26
N LYS A 165 -17.45 -3.97 10.32
CA LYS A 165 -18.55 -4.37 9.44
C LYS A 165 -19.35 -5.57 9.91
N LEU A 166 -18.76 -6.46 10.70
CA LEU A 166 -19.39 -7.73 11.08
C LEU A 166 -19.64 -7.81 12.59
N PRO A 167 -20.87 -7.61 13.07
CA PRO A 167 -21.22 -7.85 14.47
C PRO A 167 -21.15 -9.34 14.83
N PHE A 168 -21.47 -10.22 13.87
CA PHE A 168 -21.35 -11.68 14.01
C PHE A 168 -20.41 -12.20 12.93
N MET A 169 -19.47 -13.04 13.31
CA MET A 169 -18.50 -13.65 12.40
C MET A 169 -18.52 -15.16 12.55
N ILE A 170 -18.77 -15.86 11.44
CA ILE A 170 -18.46 -17.29 11.31
C ILE A 170 -17.06 -17.38 10.72
N ALA A 171 -16.14 -17.95 11.44
CA ALA A 171 -14.73 -17.87 11.10
C ALA A 171 -14.06 -19.26 11.10
N PRO A 172 -13.06 -19.48 10.26
CA PRO A 172 -12.34 -20.74 10.18
C PRO A 172 -11.46 -21.02 11.39
N LYS A 173 -11.09 -22.30 11.59
CA LYS A 173 -10.27 -22.78 12.72
C LYS A 173 -8.93 -22.05 12.87
N TRP A 174 -8.34 -21.56 11.77
CA TRP A 174 -7.06 -20.83 11.80
C TRP A 174 -7.10 -19.50 12.58
N LEU A 175 -8.30 -18.98 12.94
CA LEU A 175 -8.39 -17.85 13.87
C LEU A 175 -7.81 -18.17 15.27
N ASN A 176 -7.61 -19.42 15.59
CA ASN A 176 -6.97 -19.86 16.83
C ASN A 176 -5.44 -19.95 16.73
N THR A 177 -4.87 -19.72 15.54
CA THR A 177 -3.41 -19.68 15.32
C THR A 177 -2.83 -18.50 16.11
N LYS A 178 -1.69 -18.73 16.76
CA LYS A 178 -1.00 -17.74 17.58
C LYS A 178 -0.06 -16.89 16.75
N THR A 179 0.01 -15.61 17.10
CA THR A 179 0.93 -14.64 16.48
C THR A 179 1.39 -13.62 17.54
N GLN A 180 2.49 -12.94 17.28
CA GLN A 180 3.00 -11.84 18.09
C GLN A 180 2.98 -10.54 17.29
N PRO A 181 1.93 -9.71 17.43
CA PRO A 181 1.81 -8.45 16.71
C PRO A 181 2.83 -7.42 17.21
N LEU A 182 3.35 -6.59 16.30
CA LEU A 182 4.30 -5.52 16.60
C LEU A 182 3.76 -4.18 16.07
N ALA A 183 3.80 -3.12 16.87
CA ALA A 183 3.40 -1.80 16.41
C ALA A 183 4.36 -1.26 15.34
N VAL A 184 3.84 -0.58 14.32
CA VAL A 184 4.67 0.05 13.28
C VAL A 184 5.66 1.06 13.87
N ARG A 185 5.28 1.77 14.95
CA ARG A 185 6.18 2.65 15.70
C ARG A 185 7.44 1.92 16.15
N ASP A 186 7.28 0.72 16.69
CA ASP A 186 8.39 -0.06 17.24
C ASP A 186 9.25 -0.65 16.11
N VAL A 187 8.63 -1.09 15.00
CA VAL A 187 9.38 -1.48 13.78
C VAL A 187 10.28 -0.34 13.32
N LEU A 188 9.76 0.88 13.28
CA LEU A 188 10.51 2.05 12.86
C LEU A 188 11.63 2.41 13.84
N ALA A 189 11.41 2.23 15.15
CA ALA A 189 12.44 2.43 16.16
C ALA A 189 13.59 1.41 16.00
N PHE A 190 13.29 0.13 15.76
CA PHE A 190 14.31 -0.88 15.46
C PHE A 190 15.08 -0.54 14.18
N LEU A 191 14.39 -0.19 13.09
CA LEU A 191 15.02 0.14 11.83
C LEU A 191 15.91 1.39 11.95
N SER A 192 15.40 2.48 12.50
CA SER A 192 16.17 3.74 12.61
C SER A 192 17.36 3.61 13.57
N GLY A 193 17.18 2.90 14.70
CA GLY A 193 18.26 2.67 15.67
C GLY A 193 19.34 1.72 15.19
N ALA A 194 19.07 0.93 14.14
CA ALA A 194 20.05 -0.01 13.60
C ALA A 194 21.08 0.63 12.65
N ALA A 195 20.80 1.80 12.11
CA ALA A 195 21.67 2.46 11.13
C ALA A 195 23.06 2.75 11.74
N GLY A 196 24.11 2.15 11.19
CA GLY A 196 25.48 2.31 11.64
C GLY A 196 25.82 1.66 12.98
N HIS A 197 24.93 0.81 13.53
CA HIS A 197 25.12 0.19 14.84
C HIS A 197 25.95 -1.11 14.75
N ASN A 198 27.24 -1.02 15.02
CA ASN A 198 28.22 -2.11 14.83
C ASN A 198 27.86 -3.42 15.56
N LYS A 199 27.23 -3.34 16.75
CA LYS A 199 26.81 -4.55 17.51
C LYS A 199 25.78 -5.40 16.76
N LEU A 200 25.14 -4.85 15.74
CA LEU A 200 24.09 -5.52 14.96
C LEU A 200 24.61 -6.09 13.62
N TYR A 201 25.87 -5.90 13.32
CA TYR A 201 26.48 -6.38 12.07
C TYR A 201 26.46 -7.89 11.98
N ASN A 202 26.04 -8.43 10.84
CA ASN A 202 25.93 -9.85 10.53
C ASN A 202 25.05 -10.62 11.55
N LYS A 203 23.97 -9.97 12.01
CA LYS A 203 23.03 -10.58 12.95
C LYS A 203 21.61 -10.51 12.46
N THR A 204 20.85 -11.53 12.86
CA THR A 204 19.42 -11.65 12.62
C THR A 204 18.67 -11.63 13.94
N TYR A 205 17.61 -10.82 14.03
CA TYR A 205 16.78 -10.68 15.21
C TYR A 205 15.31 -10.80 14.87
N ASP A 206 14.58 -11.60 15.64
CA ASP A 206 13.13 -11.55 15.65
C ASP A 206 12.69 -10.34 16.47
N VAL A 207 11.82 -9.50 15.91
CA VAL A 207 11.25 -8.33 16.57
C VAL A 207 9.73 -8.47 16.67
N PHE A 208 9.21 -8.31 17.88
CA PHE A 208 7.81 -8.62 18.20
C PHE A 208 7.32 -7.83 19.41
N GLY A 209 5.99 -7.73 19.54
CA GLY A 209 5.35 -7.14 20.71
C GLY A 209 5.35 -8.06 21.93
N PRO A 210 4.97 -7.55 23.09
CA PRO A 210 5.08 -8.31 24.34
C PRO A 210 4.06 -9.45 24.48
N GLU A 211 3.02 -9.50 23.63
CA GLU A 211 1.88 -10.40 23.77
C GLU A 211 1.83 -11.46 22.67
N VAL A 212 1.64 -12.72 23.05
CA VAL A 212 1.28 -13.80 22.12
C VAL A 212 -0.25 -13.92 22.10
N LEU A 213 -0.86 -13.60 20.96
CA LEU A 213 -2.31 -13.55 20.78
C LEU A 213 -2.75 -14.47 19.64
N THR A 214 -3.95 -15.02 19.74
CA THR A 214 -4.60 -15.65 18.58
C THR A 214 -5.21 -14.59 17.65
N TYR A 215 -5.42 -14.89 16.38
CA TYR A 215 -6.15 -13.98 15.47
C TYR A 215 -7.54 -13.63 16.00
N LYS A 216 -8.21 -14.57 16.69
CA LYS A 216 -9.49 -14.31 17.38
C LYS A 216 -9.34 -13.25 18.46
N GLN A 217 -8.30 -13.34 19.28
CA GLN A 217 -8.01 -12.34 20.32
C GLN A 217 -7.66 -10.98 19.73
N LEU A 218 -6.94 -10.93 18.58
CA LEU A 218 -6.69 -9.67 17.87
C LEU A 218 -8.00 -8.98 17.48
N LEU A 219 -8.97 -9.72 16.90
CA LEU A 219 -10.28 -9.18 16.53
C LEU A 219 -11.06 -8.69 17.75
N LEU A 220 -11.06 -9.44 18.84
CA LEU A 220 -11.80 -9.10 20.06
C LEU A 220 -11.18 -7.90 20.77
N GLN A 221 -9.86 -7.87 20.95
CA GLN A 221 -9.17 -6.72 21.55
C GLN A 221 -9.31 -5.44 20.71
N PHE A 222 -9.31 -5.57 19.38
CA PHE A 222 -9.60 -4.45 18.49
C PHE A 222 -11.03 -3.93 18.72
N ALA A 223 -12.01 -4.84 18.86
CA ALA A 223 -13.41 -4.49 19.15
C ALA A 223 -13.53 -3.76 20.48
N GLU A 224 -12.81 -4.21 21.52
CA GLU A 224 -12.76 -3.56 22.84
C GLU A 224 -12.25 -2.11 22.74
N VAL A 225 -11.13 -1.88 22.05
CA VAL A 225 -10.58 -0.52 21.84
C VAL A 225 -11.60 0.39 21.13
N ARG A 226 -12.45 -0.18 20.26
CA ARG A 226 -13.51 0.55 19.54
C ARG A 226 -14.84 0.59 20.26
N ASN A 227 -14.94 0.05 21.48
CA ASN A 227 -16.21 -0.09 22.24
C ASN A 227 -17.30 -0.84 21.46
N LEU A 228 -16.91 -1.86 20.66
CA LEU A 228 -17.80 -2.65 19.83
C LEU A 228 -17.99 -4.05 20.40
N LYS A 229 -19.25 -4.51 20.53
CA LYS A 229 -19.53 -5.90 20.91
C LYS A 229 -19.49 -6.79 19.65
N ARG A 230 -18.66 -7.83 19.65
CA ARG A 230 -18.47 -8.76 18.53
C ARG A 230 -18.55 -10.21 18.99
N TYR A 231 -19.21 -11.01 18.18
CA TYR A 231 -19.41 -12.45 18.44
C TYR A 231 -18.73 -13.24 17.33
N ILE A 232 -17.80 -14.12 17.72
CA ILE A 232 -17.02 -14.91 16.75
C ILE A 232 -17.23 -16.39 17.04
N LEU A 233 -17.92 -17.07 16.11
CA LEU A 233 -18.08 -18.53 16.12
C LEU A 233 -17.05 -19.15 15.19
N THR A 234 -16.15 -19.96 15.75
CA THR A 234 -15.18 -20.71 14.94
C THR A 234 -15.75 -22.04 14.52
N VAL A 235 -15.71 -22.34 13.22
CA VAL A 235 -16.19 -23.59 12.63
C VAL A 235 -15.01 -24.44 12.14
N PRO A 236 -15.06 -25.77 12.28
CA PRO A 236 -13.95 -26.64 11.90
C PRO A 236 -13.76 -26.77 10.36
N VAL A 237 -14.81 -26.47 9.60
CA VAL A 237 -14.87 -26.76 8.16
C VAL A 237 -14.97 -25.47 7.35
N MET A 238 -13.84 -24.80 7.13
CA MET A 238 -13.70 -23.84 6.04
C MET A 238 -12.42 -24.12 5.28
N THR A 239 -12.55 -24.50 4.00
CA THR A 239 -11.37 -24.68 3.15
C THR A 239 -10.61 -23.37 2.99
N PRO A 240 -9.28 -23.36 2.77
CA PRO A 240 -8.52 -22.14 2.52
C PRO A 240 -9.11 -21.30 1.39
N LYS A 241 -9.62 -21.95 0.33
CA LYS A 241 -10.28 -21.29 -0.80
C LYS A 241 -11.55 -20.54 -0.38
N LEU A 242 -12.42 -21.16 0.41
CA LEU A 242 -13.66 -20.54 0.90
C LEU A 242 -13.34 -19.40 1.88
N SER A 243 -12.35 -19.57 2.75
CA SER A 243 -11.84 -18.53 3.65
C SER A 243 -11.31 -17.32 2.89
N SER A 244 -10.60 -17.55 1.78
CA SER A 244 -10.04 -16.48 0.93
C SER A 244 -11.16 -15.72 0.21
N TYR A 245 -12.21 -16.40 -0.28
CA TYR A 245 -13.38 -15.73 -0.86
C TYR A 245 -14.12 -14.91 0.19
N TRP A 246 -14.36 -15.47 1.38
CA TRP A 246 -15.00 -14.74 2.47
C TRP A 246 -14.22 -13.46 2.84
N LEU A 247 -12.90 -13.57 3.05
CA LEU A 247 -12.05 -12.43 3.35
C LEU A 247 -12.08 -11.39 2.22
N TYR A 248 -12.04 -11.83 0.97
CA TYR A 248 -12.11 -10.98 -0.21
C TYR A 248 -13.42 -10.19 -0.28
N PHE A 249 -14.58 -10.83 0.00
CA PHE A 249 -15.86 -10.16 -0.05
C PHE A 249 -16.09 -9.18 1.10
N VAL A 250 -15.62 -9.51 2.29
CA VAL A 250 -15.85 -8.69 3.48
C VAL A 250 -14.88 -7.53 3.60
N THR A 251 -13.64 -7.70 3.16
CA THR A 251 -12.59 -6.70 3.33
C THR A 251 -12.24 -5.95 2.05
N SER A 252 -11.41 -4.93 2.17
CA SER A 252 -10.88 -4.14 1.05
C SER A 252 -9.74 -4.82 0.29
N THR A 253 -9.47 -6.11 0.55
CA THR A 253 -8.37 -6.85 -0.09
C THR A 253 -8.72 -7.34 -1.49
N SER A 254 -7.70 -7.60 -2.32
CA SER A 254 -7.86 -8.39 -3.54
C SER A 254 -7.93 -9.88 -3.20
N TYR A 255 -8.56 -10.70 -4.07
CA TYR A 255 -8.64 -12.15 -3.85
C TYR A 255 -7.26 -12.81 -3.69
N LYS A 256 -6.26 -12.38 -4.48
CA LYS A 256 -4.88 -12.90 -4.38
C LYS A 256 -4.22 -12.59 -3.04
N LEU A 257 -4.38 -11.34 -2.57
CA LEU A 257 -3.88 -10.97 -1.25
C LEU A 257 -4.62 -11.75 -0.15
N ALA A 258 -5.95 -11.91 -0.27
CA ALA A 258 -6.73 -12.71 0.66
C ALA A 258 -6.23 -14.17 0.72
N THR A 259 -5.92 -14.79 -0.43
CA THR A 259 -5.36 -16.15 -0.49
C THR A 259 -4.00 -16.22 0.20
N SER A 260 -3.07 -15.33 -0.14
CA SER A 260 -1.72 -15.31 0.48
C SER A 260 -1.78 -15.09 1.99
N LEU A 261 -2.72 -14.26 2.46
CA LEU A 261 -2.91 -14.02 3.88
C LEU A 261 -3.49 -15.24 4.59
N VAL A 262 -4.52 -15.88 4.04
CA VAL A 262 -5.12 -17.10 4.61
C VAL A 262 -4.08 -18.23 4.71
N ASP A 263 -3.27 -18.40 3.67
CA ASP A 263 -2.18 -19.40 3.68
C ASP A 263 -1.14 -19.09 4.77
N SER A 264 -0.85 -17.81 5.01
CA SER A 264 0.10 -17.40 6.06
C SER A 264 -0.49 -17.45 7.46
N MET A 265 -1.81 -17.27 7.62
CA MET A 265 -2.51 -17.30 8.91
C MET A 265 -2.66 -18.73 9.48
N GLY A 266 -2.45 -19.76 8.68
CA GLY A 266 -2.42 -21.16 9.13
C GLY A 266 -1.19 -21.51 9.96
N VAL A 267 -0.12 -20.70 9.88
CA VAL A 267 1.18 -20.94 10.50
C VAL A 267 1.37 -20.08 11.74
N GLN A 268 1.88 -20.65 12.83
CA GLN A 268 2.18 -19.85 14.05
C GLN A 268 3.38 -18.92 13.79
N ILE A 269 3.25 -17.68 14.24
CA ILE A 269 4.29 -16.67 14.08
C ILE A 269 4.63 -16.10 15.47
N ILE A 270 5.59 -16.75 16.12
CA ILE A 270 6.09 -16.39 17.45
C ILE A 270 7.60 -16.16 17.34
N GLY A 271 8.07 -15.00 17.79
CA GLY A 271 9.47 -14.61 17.69
C GLY A 271 10.34 -15.30 18.75
N LYS A 272 11.60 -15.54 18.40
CA LYS A 272 12.62 -16.01 19.34
C LYS A 272 13.14 -14.84 20.16
N PRO A 273 13.11 -14.94 21.51
CA PRO A 273 13.64 -13.88 22.38
C PRO A 273 15.10 -13.55 22.08
N SER A 274 15.44 -12.28 22.18
CA SER A 274 16.80 -11.77 22.03
C SER A 274 16.99 -10.51 22.84
N ASN A 275 18.22 -10.02 22.96
CA ASN A 275 18.53 -8.79 23.68
C ASN A 275 18.43 -7.51 22.81
N ILE A 276 17.76 -7.58 21.66
CA ILE A 276 17.66 -6.46 20.73
C ILE A 276 16.94 -5.25 21.33
N ASN A 277 15.94 -5.51 22.18
CA ASN A 277 15.20 -4.46 22.89
C ASN A 277 16.10 -3.64 23.82
N GLU A 278 17.04 -4.30 24.51
CA GLU A 278 18.02 -3.65 25.38
C GLU A 278 19.07 -2.89 24.58
N ILE A 279 19.60 -3.52 23.51
CA ILE A 279 20.61 -2.91 22.66
C ILE A 279 20.12 -1.60 22.05
N LEU A 280 18.89 -1.57 21.53
CA LEU A 280 18.30 -0.42 20.88
C LEU A 280 17.39 0.41 21.77
N LYS A 281 17.26 0.04 23.06
CA LYS A 281 16.39 0.70 24.06
C LYS A 281 14.95 0.88 23.57
N VAL A 282 14.41 -0.14 22.91
CA VAL A 282 13.03 -0.16 22.41
C VAL A 282 12.15 -0.90 23.41
N SER A 283 11.05 -0.28 23.80
CA SER A 283 10.00 -0.90 24.61
C SER A 283 8.75 -1.08 23.75
N PRO A 284 8.51 -2.29 23.21
CA PRO A 284 7.40 -2.53 22.30
C PRO A 284 6.04 -2.34 23.00
N LEU A 285 5.09 -1.75 22.27
CA LEU A 285 3.71 -1.52 22.70
C LEU A 285 2.92 -2.83 22.75
N THR A 286 1.96 -2.90 23.68
CA THR A 286 0.91 -3.92 23.66
C THR A 286 0.04 -3.76 22.42
N TYR A 287 -0.69 -4.81 22.04
CA TYR A 287 -1.57 -4.76 20.88
C TYR A 287 -2.66 -3.69 21.01
N LYS A 288 -3.29 -3.58 22.18
CA LYS A 288 -4.31 -2.53 22.44
C LYS A 288 -3.73 -1.13 22.31
N GLN A 289 -2.53 -0.88 22.84
CA GLN A 289 -1.85 0.41 22.69
C GLN A 289 -1.54 0.72 21.21
N ALA A 290 -1.08 -0.28 20.44
CA ALA A 290 -0.80 -0.14 19.01
C ALA A 290 -2.07 0.21 18.21
N VAL A 291 -3.20 -0.42 18.53
CA VAL A 291 -4.49 -0.14 17.90
C VAL A 291 -4.99 1.25 18.28
N SER A 292 -4.91 1.66 19.55
CA SER A 292 -5.31 3.01 19.99
C SER A 292 -4.51 4.08 19.28
N LEU A 293 -3.18 3.94 19.23
CA LEU A 293 -2.29 4.87 18.51
C LEU A 293 -2.60 4.94 17.01
N ALA A 294 -2.97 3.82 16.39
CA ALA A 294 -3.36 3.79 14.98
C ALA A 294 -4.65 4.60 14.72
N PHE A 295 -5.62 4.57 15.66
CA PHE A 295 -6.84 5.35 15.55
C PHE A 295 -6.61 6.84 15.82
N GLU A 296 -5.79 7.22 16.77
CA GLU A 296 -5.39 8.61 16.97
C GLU A 296 -4.83 9.23 15.68
N LYS A 297 -3.97 8.49 14.97
CA LYS A 297 -3.44 8.93 13.66
C LYS A 297 -4.51 9.04 12.59
N ILE A 298 -5.53 8.17 12.59
CA ILE A 298 -6.66 8.24 11.66
C ILE A 298 -7.53 9.46 11.98
N GLU A 299 -7.84 9.71 13.23
CA GLU A 299 -8.67 10.83 13.68
C GLU A 299 -8.01 12.19 13.42
N GLN A 300 -6.67 12.26 13.55
CA GLN A 300 -5.88 13.44 13.22
C GLN A 300 -5.63 13.60 11.71
N ASN A 301 -6.18 12.73 10.86
CA ASN A 301 -5.90 12.68 9.41
C ASN A 301 -4.39 12.59 9.07
N SER A 302 -3.60 12.01 9.98
CA SER A 302 -2.13 11.96 9.90
C SER A 302 -1.61 10.67 9.28
N ILE A 303 -2.37 10.01 8.41
CA ILE A 303 -1.94 8.79 7.74
C ILE A 303 -0.97 9.14 6.62
N ILE A 304 0.30 8.81 6.82
CA ILE A 304 1.39 9.11 5.87
C ILE A 304 1.31 8.20 4.63
N SER A 305 0.93 6.93 4.82
CA SER A 305 0.86 5.94 3.73
C SER A 305 -0.06 4.78 4.08
N SER A 306 -0.59 4.11 3.06
CA SER A 306 -1.36 2.89 3.19
C SER A 306 -0.85 1.82 2.24
N TRP A 307 -1.00 0.53 2.59
CA TRP A 307 -0.74 -0.57 1.67
C TRP A 307 -1.63 -0.48 0.40
N LYS A 308 -2.80 0.15 0.51
CA LYS A 308 -3.72 0.39 -0.61
C LYS A 308 -3.11 1.27 -1.70
N ASP A 309 -2.15 2.12 -1.34
CA ASP A 309 -1.42 2.98 -2.28
C ASP A 309 -0.37 2.20 -3.07
N SER A 310 -0.04 0.98 -2.65
CA SER A 310 0.80 0.09 -3.42
C SER A 310 0.12 -0.28 -4.74
N MET A 311 0.77 0.00 -5.86
CA MET A 311 0.29 -0.36 -7.21
C MET A 311 0.07 -1.86 -7.39
N VAL A 312 0.68 -2.64 -6.52
CA VAL A 312 0.67 -4.08 -6.53
C VAL A 312 -0.65 -4.65 -6.01
N SER A 313 -1.45 -3.86 -5.27
CA SER A 313 -2.72 -4.33 -4.68
C SER A 313 -3.79 -4.70 -5.73
N SER A 314 -3.76 -4.11 -6.93
CA SER A 314 -4.69 -4.44 -8.02
C SER A 314 -4.19 -5.56 -8.95
N GLY A 315 -2.88 -5.80 -9.00
CA GLY A 315 -2.25 -6.78 -9.85
C GLY A 315 -2.35 -6.49 -11.37
N ARG A 316 -2.74 -5.29 -11.76
CA ARG A 316 -3.07 -4.93 -13.15
C ARG A 316 -2.25 -3.82 -13.75
N LEU A 317 -1.78 -2.87 -12.95
CA LEU A 317 -0.94 -1.81 -13.48
C LEU A 317 0.50 -2.29 -13.59
N PRO A 318 1.12 -2.14 -14.77
CA PRO A 318 2.57 -2.28 -14.89
C PRO A 318 3.25 -1.26 -13.99
N ASN A 319 4.46 -1.55 -13.60
CA ASN A 319 5.27 -0.77 -12.65
C ASN A 319 5.59 0.68 -13.09
N ASN A 320 5.03 1.15 -14.19
CA ASN A 320 5.35 2.43 -14.81
C ASN A 320 4.07 3.26 -15.03
N LEU A 321 3.81 4.24 -14.16
CA LEU A 321 2.68 5.16 -14.23
C LEU A 321 2.71 6.06 -15.47
N HIS A 322 3.92 6.37 -16.00
CA HIS A 322 4.07 7.25 -17.16
C HIS A 322 3.30 6.77 -18.39
N LYS A 323 3.10 5.46 -18.57
CA LYS A 323 2.32 4.90 -19.67
C LYS A 323 0.85 5.34 -19.65
N TYR A 324 0.31 5.70 -18.49
CA TYR A 324 -1.08 6.07 -18.31
C TYR A 324 -1.31 7.58 -18.18
N VAL A 325 -0.25 8.38 -18.03
CA VAL A 325 -0.32 9.85 -18.06
C VAL A 325 -0.77 10.34 -19.44
N ASN A 326 -0.35 9.66 -20.51
CA ASN A 326 -0.78 9.96 -21.87
C ASN A 326 -2.11 9.26 -22.16
N VAL A 327 -3.23 9.97 -21.93
CA VAL A 327 -4.57 9.48 -22.26
C VAL A 327 -4.67 9.29 -23.79
N PRO A 328 -5.07 8.11 -24.28
CA PRO A 328 -5.17 7.86 -25.71
C PRO A 328 -6.15 8.81 -26.41
N LYS A 329 -5.76 9.32 -27.58
CA LYS A 329 -6.60 10.22 -28.38
C LYS A 329 -7.46 9.49 -29.42
N TYR A 330 -6.96 8.37 -29.93
CA TYR A 330 -7.58 7.61 -31.01
C TYR A 330 -8.08 6.25 -30.53
N GLY A 331 -9.13 5.75 -31.15
CA GLY A 331 -9.73 4.45 -30.82
C GLY A 331 -10.41 4.39 -29.45
N CYS A 332 -10.81 5.53 -28.91
CA CYS A 332 -11.42 5.67 -27.59
C CYS A 332 -12.79 6.30 -27.70
N PHE A 333 -13.68 5.91 -26.80
CA PHE A 333 -14.91 6.62 -26.49
C PHE A 333 -14.64 7.69 -25.45
N LYS A 334 -15.31 8.84 -25.57
CA LYS A 334 -15.17 9.96 -24.61
C LYS A 334 -16.55 10.46 -24.20
N ASP A 335 -16.71 10.70 -22.90
CA ASP A 335 -17.81 11.49 -22.36
C ASP A 335 -17.20 12.75 -21.75
N TYR A 336 -17.43 13.87 -22.43
CA TYR A 336 -16.92 15.19 -22.09
C TYR A 336 -18.04 16.06 -21.52
N LYS A 337 -17.76 16.71 -20.40
CA LYS A 337 -18.65 17.69 -19.79
C LYS A 337 -17.82 18.91 -19.36
N GLU A 338 -18.41 20.09 -19.48
CA GLU A 338 -17.80 21.32 -18.97
C GLU A 338 -18.83 22.18 -18.28
N ARG A 339 -18.37 22.98 -17.31
CA ARG A 339 -19.17 23.97 -16.59
C ARG A 339 -18.31 25.10 -16.07
N PRO A 340 -18.79 26.38 -16.11
CA PRO A 340 -18.13 27.44 -15.41
C PRO A 340 -18.14 27.17 -13.89
N VAL A 341 -17.08 27.56 -13.22
CA VAL A 341 -16.92 27.42 -11.77
C VAL A 341 -17.14 28.74 -11.07
N GLU A 342 -17.92 28.70 -10.00
CA GLU A 342 -18.19 29.91 -9.18
C GLU A 342 -16.93 30.31 -8.39
N ASN A 343 -16.18 29.36 -7.87
CA ASN A 343 -14.94 29.55 -7.12
C ASN A 343 -13.93 28.43 -7.44
N PRO A 344 -12.89 28.72 -8.24
CA PRO A 344 -11.91 27.73 -8.63
C PRO A 344 -11.23 27.04 -7.44
N LYS A 345 -10.86 27.78 -6.39
CA LYS A 345 -10.18 27.23 -5.21
C LYS A 345 -11.07 26.21 -4.48
N LYS A 346 -12.32 26.57 -4.19
CA LYS A 346 -13.28 25.64 -3.56
C LYS A 346 -13.58 24.44 -4.45
N THR A 347 -13.64 24.62 -5.77
CA THR A 347 -13.84 23.52 -6.72
C THR A 347 -12.66 22.56 -6.71
N ILE A 348 -11.42 23.05 -6.66
CA ILE A 348 -10.23 22.21 -6.51
C ILE A 348 -10.29 21.41 -5.20
N ASP A 349 -10.60 22.06 -4.08
CA ASP A 349 -10.71 21.38 -2.78
C ASP A 349 -11.76 20.26 -2.82
N LYS A 350 -12.90 20.47 -3.48
CA LYS A 350 -13.91 19.44 -3.71
C LYS A 350 -13.39 18.30 -4.59
N ILE A 351 -12.67 18.60 -5.68
CA ILE A 351 -12.06 17.58 -6.55
C ILE A 351 -11.04 16.75 -5.76
N TRP A 352 -10.22 17.41 -4.94
CA TRP A 352 -9.26 16.71 -4.06
C TRP A 352 -9.91 15.93 -2.93
N ALA A 353 -11.16 16.20 -2.58
CA ALA A 353 -11.94 15.52 -1.57
C ALA A 353 -12.86 14.39 -2.11
N ILE A 354 -12.83 14.10 -3.42
CA ILE A 354 -13.63 13.00 -4.04
C ILE A 354 -13.31 11.66 -3.42
N GLY A 355 -14.33 10.80 -3.27
CA GLY A 355 -14.21 9.43 -2.76
C GLY A 355 -14.23 9.33 -1.23
N GLY A 356 -14.01 8.15 -0.69
CA GLY A 356 -14.06 7.87 0.74
C GLY A 356 -15.41 8.27 1.37
N LYS A 357 -15.37 9.05 2.46
CA LYS A 357 -16.59 9.49 3.18
C LYS A 357 -17.46 10.46 2.36
N ASN A 358 -16.85 11.30 1.53
CA ASN A 358 -17.56 12.28 0.68
C ASN A 358 -18.22 11.63 -0.54
N GLY A 359 -17.82 10.41 -0.88
CA GLY A 359 -18.31 9.70 -2.07
C GLY A 359 -17.96 10.47 -3.36
N TRP A 360 -18.76 10.25 -4.40
CA TRP A 360 -18.56 10.81 -5.74
C TRP A 360 -19.49 11.99 -6.02
N TYR A 361 -19.98 12.66 -4.97
CA TYR A 361 -20.91 13.79 -4.95
C TYR A 361 -22.26 13.55 -5.62
N TYR A 362 -22.36 12.63 -6.58
CA TYR A 362 -23.62 12.32 -7.26
C TYR A 362 -23.71 10.82 -7.62
N GLY A 363 -24.90 10.25 -7.44
CA GLY A 363 -25.15 8.85 -7.81
C GLY A 363 -24.31 7.84 -7.01
N SER A 364 -23.91 8.14 -5.77
CA SER A 364 -23.04 7.27 -4.94
C SER A 364 -23.57 5.83 -4.78
N PHE A 365 -24.89 5.62 -4.90
CA PHE A 365 -25.48 4.27 -4.89
C PHE A 365 -25.11 3.48 -6.16
N LEU A 366 -25.05 4.11 -7.34
CA LEU A 366 -24.64 3.47 -8.60
C LEU A 366 -23.16 3.07 -8.57
N TRP A 367 -22.33 3.93 -7.99
CA TRP A 367 -20.92 3.61 -7.74
C TRP A 367 -20.76 2.42 -6.81
N ARG A 368 -21.62 2.30 -5.77
CA ARG A 368 -21.64 1.13 -4.88
C ARG A 368 -22.06 -0.14 -5.62
N ILE A 369 -23.13 -0.10 -6.42
CA ILE A 369 -23.56 -1.23 -7.25
C ILE A 369 -22.43 -1.65 -8.19
N ARG A 370 -21.78 -0.68 -8.86
CA ARG A 370 -20.65 -0.95 -9.75
C ARG A 370 -19.48 -1.62 -9.00
N GLY A 371 -19.22 -1.19 -7.78
CA GLY A 371 -18.18 -1.80 -6.92
C GLY A 371 -18.51 -3.26 -6.54
N TYR A 372 -19.75 -3.58 -6.27
CA TYR A 372 -20.19 -4.96 -6.02
C TYR A 372 -20.08 -5.85 -7.26
N ILE A 373 -20.50 -5.34 -8.43
CA ILE A 373 -20.34 -6.05 -9.71
C ILE A 373 -18.85 -6.29 -9.99
N ASP A 374 -18.00 -5.29 -9.78
CA ASP A 374 -16.55 -5.43 -9.97
C ASP A 374 -15.97 -6.53 -9.08
N LYS A 375 -16.39 -6.60 -7.81
CA LYS A 375 -15.99 -7.68 -6.91
C LYS A 375 -16.47 -9.05 -7.36
N ALA A 376 -17.70 -9.15 -7.81
CA ALA A 376 -18.28 -10.42 -8.29
C ALA A 376 -17.48 -11.01 -9.46
N VAL A 377 -16.93 -10.14 -10.32
CA VAL A 377 -16.06 -10.55 -11.44
C VAL A 377 -14.56 -10.59 -11.09
N GLY A 378 -14.22 -10.50 -9.81
CA GLY A 378 -12.83 -10.61 -9.32
C GLY A 378 -12.01 -9.29 -9.41
N GLY A 379 -12.67 -8.14 -9.45
CA GLY A 379 -12.07 -6.82 -9.34
C GLY A 379 -11.86 -6.37 -7.90
N ILE A 380 -11.42 -5.11 -7.71
CA ILE A 380 -11.07 -4.54 -6.40
C ILE A 380 -12.27 -3.93 -5.65
N GLY A 381 -13.31 -3.50 -6.36
CA GLY A 381 -14.50 -2.86 -5.79
C GLY A 381 -14.20 -1.49 -5.15
N LEU A 382 -15.25 -0.90 -4.56
CA LEU A 382 -15.20 0.43 -3.91
C LEU A 382 -14.53 0.46 -2.53
N ARG A 383 -14.19 -0.69 -1.95
CA ARG A 383 -13.80 -0.76 -0.53
C ARG A 383 -12.39 -0.29 -0.20
N ARG A 384 -11.61 0.12 -1.20
CA ARG A 384 -10.25 0.62 -0.95
C ARG A 384 -10.26 1.96 -0.20
N GLY A 385 -11.32 2.76 -0.40
CA GLY A 385 -11.41 4.10 0.20
C GLY A 385 -10.28 5.02 -0.28
N ARG A 386 -9.88 5.95 0.57
CA ARG A 386 -8.75 6.84 0.32
C ARG A 386 -7.87 6.93 1.57
N THR A 387 -6.59 7.24 1.37
CA THR A 387 -5.58 7.29 2.44
C THR A 387 -5.68 8.59 3.23
N ASN A 388 -5.78 9.73 2.53
CA ASN A 388 -5.92 11.05 3.13
C ASN A 388 -7.24 11.69 2.67
N PRO A 389 -8.08 12.28 3.56
CA PRO A 389 -9.40 12.82 3.19
C PRO A 389 -9.34 14.07 2.32
N THR A 390 -8.26 14.86 2.35
CA THR A 390 -8.13 16.15 1.67
C THR A 390 -7.04 16.21 0.62
N GLU A 391 -6.04 15.33 0.66
CA GLU A 391 -4.91 15.32 -0.25
C GLU A 391 -4.90 14.07 -1.13
N LEU A 392 -4.44 14.25 -2.37
CA LEU A 392 -4.23 13.19 -3.37
C LEU A 392 -2.86 13.35 -4.01
N HIS A 393 -2.12 12.24 -4.09
CA HIS A 393 -0.82 12.17 -4.73
C HIS A 393 -0.81 11.11 -5.83
N ALA A 394 0.05 11.27 -6.81
CA ALA A 394 0.23 10.25 -7.84
C ALA A 394 0.62 8.90 -7.21
N GLY A 395 -0.13 7.86 -7.56
CA GLY A 395 0.01 6.52 -6.98
C GLY A 395 -0.99 6.19 -5.87
N ASP A 396 -1.75 7.16 -5.35
CA ASP A 396 -2.78 6.90 -4.33
C ASP A 396 -3.92 6.05 -4.89
N ALA A 397 -4.49 5.22 -4.01
CA ALA A 397 -5.71 4.49 -4.29
C ALA A 397 -6.94 5.33 -3.90
N LEU A 398 -7.87 5.46 -4.83
CA LEU A 398 -9.12 6.18 -4.64
C LEU A 398 -10.29 5.26 -5.07
N ASP A 399 -10.91 4.56 -4.12
CA ASP A 399 -11.89 3.53 -4.38
C ASP A 399 -11.35 2.48 -5.40
N PHE A 400 -11.91 2.36 -6.58
CA PHE A 400 -11.40 1.50 -7.66
C PHE A 400 -10.58 2.25 -8.71
N TRP A 401 -10.18 3.49 -8.41
CA TRP A 401 -9.32 4.31 -9.25
C TRP A 401 -7.90 4.39 -8.69
N ARG A 402 -6.95 4.67 -9.55
CA ARG A 402 -5.58 5.04 -9.20
C ARG A 402 -5.32 6.47 -9.64
N VAL A 403 -4.80 7.28 -8.74
CA VAL A 403 -4.35 8.62 -9.09
C VAL A 403 -3.09 8.50 -9.95
N ILE A 404 -3.16 8.97 -11.19
CA ILE A 404 -2.03 8.97 -12.13
C ILE A 404 -1.31 10.31 -12.12
N PHE A 405 -2.06 11.39 -12.02
CA PHE A 405 -1.54 12.75 -11.95
C PHE A 405 -2.43 13.58 -11.03
N ALA A 406 -1.83 14.33 -10.11
CA ALA A 406 -2.51 15.26 -9.22
C ALA A 406 -1.62 16.46 -8.98
N ASP A 407 -2.04 17.63 -9.47
CA ASP A 407 -1.32 18.88 -9.32
C ASP A 407 -2.32 20.03 -9.13
N LYS A 408 -2.34 20.62 -7.93
CA LYS A 408 -3.24 21.74 -7.59
C LYS A 408 -2.87 23.03 -8.32
N THR A 409 -1.60 23.23 -8.66
CA THR A 409 -1.14 24.44 -9.36
C THR A 409 -1.56 24.40 -10.81
N GLN A 410 -1.51 23.25 -11.45
CA GLN A 410 -2.04 23.01 -12.78
C GLN A 410 -3.55 22.76 -12.79
N GLN A 411 -4.18 22.73 -11.61
CA GLN A 411 -5.62 22.48 -11.43
C GLN A 411 -6.10 21.21 -12.13
N LYS A 412 -5.27 20.14 -12.10
CA LYS A 412 -5.49 18.91 -12.86
C LYS A 412 -5.38 17.66 -11.99
N LEU A 413 -6.42 16.82 -12.07
CA LEU A 413 -6.45 15.47 -11.50
C LEU A 413 -6.75 14.46 -12.60
N LEU A 414 -5.92 13.41 -12.73
CA LEU A 414 -6.10 12.30 -13.67
C LEU A 414 -6.13 10.98 -12.93
N LEU A 415 -7.21 10.24 -13.12
CA LEU A 415 -7.46 8.95 -12.51
C LEU A 415 -7.45 7.84 -13.57
N TYR A 416 -6.96 6.66 -13.23
CA TYR A 416 -7.03 5.44 -14.05
C TYR A 416 -7.83 4.36 -13.34
N ALA A 417 -8.74 3.69 -14.06
CA ALA A 417 -9.58 2.65 -13.51
C ALA A 417 -8.82 1.34 -13.32
N GLU A 418 -8.76 0.84 -12.08
CA GLU A 418 -8.21 -0.48 -11.75
C GLU A 418 -9.31 -1.56 -11.65
N MET A 419 -10.56 -1.17 -11.81
CA MET A 419 -11.68 -2.11 -11.88
C MET A 419 -11.58 -3.05 -13.09
N ARG A 420 -12.27 -4.19 -13.05
CA ARG A 420 -12.35 -5.11 -14.19
C ARG A 420 -13.24 -4.55 -15.29
N LEU A 421 -12.57 -4.04 -16.33
CA LEU A 421 -13.20 -3.53 -17.54
C LEU A 421 -12.75 -4.36 -18.75
N PRO A 422 -13.61 -4.52 -19.76
CA PRO A 422 -13.19 -5.03 -21.06
C PRO A 422 -12.47 -3.93 -21.89
N GLY A 423 -11.54 -3.23 -21.25
CA GLY A 423 -10.81 -2.10 -21.79
C GLY A 423 -10.01 -1.35 -20.73
N GLU A 424 -9.65 -0.12 -21.04
CA GLU A 424 -8.95 0.80 -20.14
C GLU A 424 -9.78 2.08 -19.99
N ALA A 425 -9.83 2.67 -18.79
CA ALA A 425 -10.59 3.88 -18.56
C ALA A 425 -9.82 4.92 -17.74
N TRP A 426 -10.00 6.17 -18.12
CA TRP A 426 -9.47 7.35 -17.45
C TRP A 426 -10.59 8.31 -17.08
N LEU A 427 -10.42 9.03 -15.98
CA LEU A 427 -11.27 10.13 -15.58
C LEU A 427 -10.39 11.33 -15.26
N GLU A 428 -10.55 12.40 -16.03
CA GLU A 428 -9.79 13.64 -15.89
C GLU A 428 -10.70 14.76 -15.40
N PHE A 429 -10.20 15.53 -14.43
CA PHE A 429 -10.75 16.83 -14.01
C PHE A 429 -9.67 17.87 -14.25
N LYS A 430 -10.04 18.96 -14.92
CA LYS A 430 -9.15 20.10 -15.18
C LYS A 430 -9.93 21.40 -15.12
N ILE A 431 -9.38 22.41 -14.47
CA ILE A 431 -9.95 23.76 -14.52
C ILE A 431 -9.05 24.59 -15.44
N GLU A 432 -9.65 25.16 -16.47
CA GLU A 432 -9.00 26.08 -17.41
C GLU A 432 -9.89 27.28 -17.63
N GLU A 433 -9.33 28.48 -17.52
CA GLU A 433 -10.05 29.78 -17.75
C GLU A 433 -11.38 29.89 -16.98
N GLY A 434 -11.39 29.38 -15.72
CA GLY A 434 -12.61 29.43 -14.90
C GLY A 434 -13.67 28.38 -15.28
N VAL A 435 -13.35 27.43 -16.15
CA VAL A 435 -14.25 26.35 -16.57
C VAL A 435 -13.71 24.99 -16.08
N LEU A 436 -14.54 24.26 -15.33
CA LEU A 436 -14.26 22.86 -14.98
C LEU A 436 -14.58 21.96 -16.17
N LYS A 437 -13.57 21.25 -16.65
CA LYS A 437 -13.65 20.23 -17.69
C LYS A 437 -13.53 18.84 -17.04
N GLN A 438 -14.51 17.98 -17.31
CA GLN A 438 -14.54 16.59 -16.84
C GLN A 438 -14.58 15.69 -18.06
N THR A 439 -13.57 14.82 -18.20
CA THR A 439 -13.44 13.91 -19.35
C THR A 439 -13.31 12.48 -18.87
N ALA A 440 -14.29 11.64 -19.18
CA ALA A 440 -14.16 10.18 -19.06
C ALA A 440 -13.75 9.59 -20.41
N THR A 441 -12.61 8.91 -20.45
CA THR A 441 -12.08 8.26 -21.66
C THR A 441 -12.09 6.76 -21.47
N PHE A 442 -12.63 6.01 -22.43
CA PHE A 442 -12.62 4.56 -22.42
C PHE A 442 -12.02 3.99 -23.71
N ARG A 443 -10.98 3.19 -23.58
CA ARG A 443 -10.34 2.45 -24.68
C ARG A 443 -10.83 1.00 -24.66
N PRO A 444 -11.74 0.61 -25.57
CA PRO A 444 -12.33 -0.72 -25.58
C PRO A 444 -11.30 -1.78 -26.00
N ARG A 445 -11.40 -2.97 -25.44
CA ARG A 445 -10.68 -4.16 -25.90
C ARG A 445 -11.64 -5.03 -26.68
N GLY A 446 -11.57 -4.92 -28.03
CA GLY A 446 -12.38 -5.69 -28.94
C GLY A 446 -13.88 -5.36 -28.86
N LEU A 447 -14.72 -6.32 -29.34
CA LEU A 447 -16.16 -6.15 -29.42
C LEU A 447 -16.82 -6.04 -28.04
N TRP A 448 -16.38 -6.84 -27.07
CA TRP A 448 -16.90 -6.82 -25.69
C TRP A 448 -16.73 -5.47 -25.01
N GLY A 449 -15.60 -4.80 -25.27
CA GLY A 449 -15.36 -3.45 -24.77
C GLY A 449 -16.35 -2.44 -25.37
N ARG A 450 -16.67 -2.55 -26.64
CA ARG A 450 -17.64 -1.67 -27.31
C ARG A 450 -19.05 -1.90 -26.77
N LEU A 451 -19.48 -3.15 -26.65
CA LEU A 451 -20.80 -3.49 -26.08
C LEU A 451 -20.93 -2.98 -24.65
N TYR A 452 -19.91 -3.16 -23.84
CA TYR A 452 -19.84 -2.61 -22.48
C TYR A 452 -20.05 -1.10 -22.47
N TRP A 453 -19.32 -0.35 -23.32
CA TRP A 453 -19.48 1.11 -23.39
C TRP A 453 -20.90 1.54 -23.65
N TYR A 454 -21.55 0.96 -24.67
CA TYR A 454 -22.93 1.31 -25.00
C TYR A 454 -23.93 0.91 -23.89
N SER A 455 -23.69 -0.16 -23.15
CA SER A 455 -24.54 -0.56 -22.02
C SER A 455 -24.44 0.41 -20.83
N VAL A 456 -23.27 1.03 -20.60
CA VAL A 456 -23.06 1.96 -19.48
C VAL A 456 -23.28 3.43 -19.83
N LEU A 457 -23.34 3.77 -21.12
CA LEU A 457 -23.46 5.14 -21.62
C LEU A 457 -24.65 5.93 -21.04
N PRO A 458 -25.87 5.37 -20.90
CA PRO A 458 -27.00 6.07 -20.28
C PRO A 458 -26.71 6.49 -18.82
N PHE A 459 -26.06 5.60 -18.06
CA PHE A 459 -25.67 5.87 -16.67
C PHE A 459 -24.54 6.93 -16.58
N HIS A 460 -23.61 6.94 -17.54
CA HIS A 460 -22.55 7.97 -17.64
C HIS A 460 -23.17 9.36 -17.78
N GLY A 461 -24.11 9.53 -18.70
CA GLY A 461 -24.78 10.81 -18.89
C GLY A 461 -25.42 11.37 -17.60
N PHE A 462 -26.09 10.51 -16.85
CA PHE A 462 -26.72 10.87 -15.58
C PHE A 462 -25.68 11.18 -14.48
N ILE A 463 -24.74 10.26 -14.24
CA ILE A 463 -23.76 10.35 -13.14
C ILE A 463 -22.84 11.53 -13.35
N PHE A 464 -22.22 11.66 -14.53
CA PHE A 464 -21.19 12.66 -14.80
C PHE A 464 -21.77 14.08 -14.93
N LYS A 465 -23.00 14.23 -15.45
CA LYS A 465 -23.72 15.51 -15.45
C LYS A 465 -24.05 15.97 -14.03
N GLY A 466 -24.49 15.05 -13.16
CA GLY A 466 -24.75 15.37 -11.77
C GLY A 466 -23.49 15.69 -10.99
N MET A 467 -22.42 14.93 -11.22
CA MET A 467 -21.13 15.10 -10.55
C MET A 467 -20.49 16.47 -10.88
N ILE A 468 -20.36 16.82 -12.14
CA ILE A 468 -19.78 18.12 -12.54
C ILE A 468 -20.62 19.28 -12.01
N THR A 469 -21.95 19.13 -11.97
CA THR A 469 -22.86 20.15 -11.42
C THR A 469 -22.62 20.38 -9.93
N LYS A 470 -22.37 19.32 -9.15
CA LYS A 470 -22.10 19.43 -7.72
C LYS A 470 -20.70 19.93 -7.42
N LEU A 471 -19.72 19.61 -8.28
CA LEU A 471 -18.35 20.09 -8.16
C LEU A 471 -18.23 21.58 -8.49
N SER A 472 -18.94 22.08 -9.51
CA SER A 472 -18.83 23.46 -9.97
C SER A 472 -19.53 24.49 -9.07
N LYS A 473 -20.52 24.07 -8.26
CA LYS A 473 -21.24 24.96 -7.34
C LYS A 473 -20.51 25.13 -6.01
N THR A 474 -20.72 26.28 -5.37
CA THR A 474 -20.03 26.66 -4.11
C THR A 474 -20.73 26.14 -2.85
N GLN A 475 -21.96 25.59 -2.98
CA GLN A 475 -22.71 24.99 -1.86
C GLN A 475 -22.28 23.59 -1.52
#